data_a3c6042e0f00b5851ac9e54d149b3a05
#
_entry.id   a3c6042e0f00b5851ac9e54d149b3a05
#
_cell.length_a   1.000
_cell.length_b   1.000
_cell.length_c   1.000
_cell.angle_alpha   90.00
_cell.angle_beta   90.00
_cell.angle_gamma   90.00
#
_symmetry.space_group_name_H-M   'P 1'
#
loop_
_entity.id
_entity.type
_entity.pdbx_description
1 polymer ?
#
loop_
_entity_poly.entity_id
_entity_poly.type
_entity_poly.pdbx_seq_one_letter_code
_entity_poly.pdbx_strand_id
1 'polypeptide(L)'
;NQSSSSGIAFVKRIWRRKRFARIAIAKMLMTAARTAPKARGTDNLVLAVATDDTIVEIAEKMKQLAVERNMDFLNRDAENILNCGAVVLFGMKISPLGLNCGACGFATCGEKPKNVPCFFNANDLGIAIGSAASLAADLRVDSRVMFSVGQAVLALNMMPECSMVLALPLAVKGKSIFFDRK
;
A
#
# COMPACT_ATOMS: atom_id res chain seq x y z
N ASN A 1 -28.53 17.55 -40.32
CA ASN A 1 -27.70 16.40 -39.93
C ASN A 1 -26.45 16.80 -39.15
N GLN A 2 -26.63 17.31 -37.90
CA GLN A 2 -25.54 17.61 -36.96
C GLN A 2 -25.93 17.18 -35.55
N SER A 3 -26.20 15.90 -35.32
CA SER A 3 -26.58 15.45 -33.96
C SER A 3 -25.84 14.21 -33.41
N SER A 4 -24.74 13.76 -34.07
CA SER A 4 -24.05 12.53 -33.63
C SER A 4 -22.66 12.71 -32.95
N SER A 5 -22.11 13.93 -32.87
CA SER A 5 -20.75 14.12 -32.34
C SER A 5 -20.68 14.42 -30.81
N SER A 6 -21.78 14.86 -30.18
CA SER A 6 -21.78 15.23 -28.76
C SER A 6 -21.78 14.03 -27.79
N GLY A 7 -22.43 12.92 -28.15
CA GLY A 7 -22.52 11.73 -27.31
C GLY A 7 -21.18 11.00 -27.14
N ILE A 8 -20.40 10.88 -28.21
CA ILE A 8 -19.10 10.20 -28.19
C ILE A 8 -18.06 11.01 -27.38
N ALA A 9 -18.10 12.33 -27.44
CA ALA A 9 -17.22 13.19 -26.66
C ALA A 9 -17.51 13.10 -25.16
N PHE A 10 -18.79 12.96 -24.77
CA PHE A 10 -19.19 12.79 -23.36
C PHE A 10 -18.73 11.45 -22.79
N VAL A 11 -18.89 10.35 -23.53
CA VAL A 11 -18.42 9.01 -23.13
C VAL A 11 -16.88 8.98 -22.98
N LYS A 12 -16.14 9.60 -23.89
CA LYS A 12 -14.67 9.70 -23.78
C LYS A 12 -14.22 10.51 -22.52
N ARG A 13 -14.96 11.54 -22.12
CA ARG A 13 -14.67 12.31 -20.89
C ARG A 13 -14.89 11.48 -19.62
N ILE A 14 -15.91 10.64 -19.55
CA ILE A 14 -16.18 9.76 -18.42
C ILE A 14 -15.05 8.73 -18.26
N TRP A 15 -14.55 8.16 -19.35
CA TRP A 15 -13.42 7.21 -19.32
C TRP A 15 -12.10 7.83 -18.83
N ARG A 16 -11.80 9.07 -19.20
CA ARG A 16 -10.63 9.81 -18.69
C ARG A 16 -10.72 10.11 -17.19
N ARG A 17 -11.91 10.19 -16.62
CA ARG A 17 -12.13 10.41 -15.16
C ARG A 17 -11.86 9.19 -14.28
N LYS A 18 -11.66 7.99 -14.83
CA LYS A 18 -11.34 6.79 -14.03
C LYS A 18 -10.09 6.96 -13.18
N ARG A 19 -9.10 7.70 -13.64
CA ARG A 19 -7.89 8.02 -12.87
C ARG A 19 -8.23 8.82 -11.61
N PHE A 20 -9.12 9.80 -11.75
CA PHE A 20 -9.52 10.68 -10.63
C PHE A 20 -10.27 9.91 -9.54
N ALA A 21 -11.16 9.01 -9.91
CA ALA A 21 -11.92 8.18 -8.96
C ALA A 21 -10.98 7.28 -8.13
N ARG A 22 -9.93 6.71 -8.72
CA ARG A 22 -8.97 5.84 -8.00
C ARG A 22 -8.16 6.59 -6.96
N ILE A 23 -7.74 7.83 -7.26
CA ILE A 23 -7.04 8.70 -6.31
C ILE A 23 -7.97 9.14 -5.19
N ALA A 24 -9.24 9.43 -5.49
CA ALA A 24 -10.23 9.76 -4.47
C ALA A 24 -10.45 8.59 -3.50
N ILE A 25 -10.61 7.38 -4.02
CA ILE A 25 -10.69 6.15 -3.20
C ILE A 25 -9.42 5.99 -2.36
N ALA A 26 -8.23 6.07 -2.97
CA ALA A 26 -6.97 5.96 -2.24
C ALA A 26 -6.89 6.94 -1.07
N LYS A 27 -7.31 8.20 -1.26
CA LYS A 27 -7.36 9.21 -0.19
C LYS A 27 -8.33 8.83 0.94
N MET A 28 -9.50 8.25 0.62
CA MET A 28 -10.44 7.74 1.64
C MET A 28 -9.80 6.61 2.45
N LEU A 29 -9.11 5.67 1.81
CA LEU A 29 -8.39 4.59 2.49
C LEU A 29 -7.26 5.13 3.37
N MET A 30 -6.52 6.13 2.90
CA MET A 30 -5.51 6.82 3.70
C MET A 30 -6.11 7.49 4.92
N THR A 31 -7.31 8.07 4.82
CA THR A 31 -8.04 8.66 5.96
C THR A 31 -8.40 7.57 6.97
N ALA A 32 -8.95 6.43 6.53
CA ALA A 32 -9.27 5.31 7.41
C ALA A 32 -8.02 4.76 8.14
N ALA A 33 -6.89 4.67 7.45
CA ALA A 33 -5.62 4.29 8.05
C ALA A 33 -5.09 5.34 9.05
N ARG A 34 -5.20 6.62 8.71
CA ARG A 34 -4.72 7.73 9.56
C ARG A 34 -5.48 7.79 10.88
N THR A 35 -6.80 7.61 10.84
CA THR A 35 -7.69 7.67 12.02
C THR A 35 -7.77 6.37 12.79
N ALA A 36 -7.21 5.26 12.28
CA ALA A 36 -7.12 4.00 12.99
C ALA A 36 -6.35 4.18 14.32
N PRO A 37 -6.74 3.49 15.41
CA PRO A 37 -6.11 3.63 16.71
C PRO A 37 -4.63 3.26 16.66
N LYS A 38 -3.81 3.99 17.41
CA LYS A 38 -2.37 3.80 17.55
C LYS A 38 -1.96 3.81 19.00
N ALA A 39 -0.98 3.00 19.33
CA ALA A 39 -0.47 2.91 20.70
C ALA A 39 -0.02 4.29 21.20
N ARG A 40 -0.48 4.66 22.41
CA ARG A 40 -0.28 5.98 23.04
C ARG A 40 -0.75 7.18 22.21
N GLY A 41 -1.56 6.97 21.16
CA GLY A 41 -1.93 8.04 20.23
C GLY A 41 -0.74 8.59 19.40
N THR A 42 0.38 7.88 19.35
CA THR A 42 1.59 8.32 18.64
C THR A 42 1.52 7.90 17.19
N ASP A 43 1.39 8.86 16.27
CA ASP A 43 1.25 8.61 14.85
C ASP A 43 2.61 8.57 14.13
N ASN A 44 3.17 7.38 14.00
CA ASN A 44 4.39 7.11 13.25
C ASN A 44 4.11 6.61 11.82
N LEU A 45 2.83 6.61 11.39
CA LEU A 45 2.41 6.13 10.08
C LEU A 45 2.74 7.16 9.00
N VAL A 46 3.37 6.70 7.92
CA VAL A 46 3.60 7.46 6.68
C VAL A 46 2.73 6.85 5.58
N LEU A 47 2.01 7.69 4.87
CA LEU A 47 1.09 7.26 3.82
C LEU A 47 1.46 7.91 2.49
N ALA A 48 1.47 7.10 1.43
CA ALA A 48 1.70 7.57 0.07
C ALA A 48 0.82 6.79 -0.92
N VAL A 49 0.73 7.29 -2.15
CA VAL A 49 0.04 6.61 -3.26
C VAL A 49 0.97 6.57 -4.47
N ALA A 50 1.24 5.38 -4.96
CA ALA A 50 1.90 5.15 -6.24
C ALA A 50 0.87 5.02 -7.36
N THR A 51 1.16 5.63 -8.51
CA THR A 51 0.36 5.56 -9.73
C THR A 51 1.27 5.47 -10.96
N ASP A 52 0.72 5.02 -12.07
CA ASP A 52 1.34 5.08 -13.41
C ASP A 52 2.83 4.63 -13.42
N ASP A 53 3.76 5.49 -13.79
CA ASP A 53 5.19 5.16 -13.95
C ASP A 53 5.82 4.70 -12.63
N THR A 54 5.38 5.23 -11.49
CA THR A 54 5.85 4.77 -10.17
C THR A 54 5.46 3.30 -9.90
N ILE A 55 4.28 2.87 -10.35
CA ILE A 55 3.90 1.45 -10.24
C ILE A 55 4.80 0.58 -11.10
N VAL A 56 5.15 1.05 -12.30
CA VAL A 56 6.07 0.33 -13.20
C VAL A 56 7.44 0.18 -12.57
N GLU A 57 8.00 1.26 -12.03
CA GLU A 57 9.31 1.26 -11.35
C GLU A 57 9.33 0.28 -10.16
N ILE A 58 8.28 0.28 -9.35
CA ILE A 58 8.13 -0.66 -8.23
C ILE A 58 8.06 -2.11 -8.75
N ALA A 59 7.28 -2.37 -9.80
CA ALA A 59 7.12 -3.71 -10.36
C ALA A 59 8.44 -4.25 -10.94
N GLU A 60 9.21 -3.40 -11.63
CA GLU A 60 10.54 -3.75 -12.14
C GLU A 60 11.49 -4.10 -11.00
N LYS A 61 11.50 -3.31 -9.93
CA LYS A 61 12.30 -3.61 -8.74
C LYS A 61 11.88 -4.91 -8.06
N MET A 62 10.58 -5.19 -7.99
CA MET A 62 10.08 -6.47 -7.47
C MET A 62 10.61 -7.66 -8.27
N LYS A 63 10.64 -7.58 -9.61
CA LYS A 63 11.19 -8.62 -10.48
C LYS A 63 12.70 -8.82 -10.26
N GLN A 64 13.45 -7.74 -10.06
CA GLN A 64 14.86 -7.83 -9.68
C GLN A 64 15.05 -8.56 -8.35
N LEU A 65 14.29 -8.15 -7.33
CA LEU A 65 14.34 -8.77 -6.00
C LEU A 65 13.89 -10.24 -6.02
N ALA A 66 13.00 -10.64 -6.94
CA ALA A 66 12.59 -12.03 -7.11
C ALA A 66 13.79 -12.92 -7.46
N VAL A 67 14.65 -12.45 -8.36
CA VAL A 67 15.88 -13.16 -8.74
C VAL A 67 16.92 -13.10 -7.61
N GLU A 68 17.21 -11.88 -7.10
CA GLU A 68 18.23 -11.65 -6.06
C GLU A 68 17.98 -12.48 -4.79
N ARG A 69 16.72 -12.68 -4.42
CA ARG A 69 16.31 -13.34 -3.16
C ARG A 69 15.72 -14.72 -3.34
N ASN A 70 15.65 -15.22 -4.58
CA ASN A 70 15.01 -16.51 -4.93
C ASN A 70 13.55 -16.58 -4.42
N MET A 71 12.75 -15.55 -4.71
CA MET A 71 11.36 -15.38 -4.24
C MET A 71 10.40 -15.20 -5.42
N ASP A 72 10.00 -16.27 -6.10
CA ASP A 72 9.17 -16.23 -7.31
C ASP A 72 7.83 -15.53 -7.15
N PHE A 73 7.25 -15.54 -5.96
CA PHE A 73 5.97 -14.87 -5.72
C PHE A 73 6.03 -13.34 -5.93
N LEU A 74 7.23 -12.72 -5.87
CA LEU A 74 7.39 -11.29 -6.20
C LEU A 74 7.08 -11.02 -7.68
N ASN A 75 7.37 -11.96 -8.59
CA ASN A 75 7.02 -11.83 -10.00
C ASN A 75 5.48 -11.77 -10.21
N ARG A 76 4.75 -12.67 -9.54
CA ARG A 76 3.28 -12.68 -9.56
C ARG A 76 2.71 -11.37 -9.01
N ASP A 77 3.23 -10.91 -7.89
CA ASP A 77 2.76 -9.68 -7.25
C ASP A 77 3.10 -8.43 -8.08
N ALA A 78 4.26 -8.43 -8.78
CA ALA A 78 4.62 -7.38 -9.73
C ALA A 78 3.62 -7.30 -10.90
N GLU A 79 3.26 -8.45 -11.49
CA GLU A 79 2.23 -8.48 -12.55
C GLU A 79 0.86 -8.01 -12.04
N ASN A 80 0.50 -8.34 -10.79
CA ASN A 80 -0.73 -7.88 -10.19
C ASN A 80 -0.78 -6.36 -10.06
N ILE A 81 0.29 -5.72 -9.57
CA ILE A 81 0.29 -4.24 -9.40
C ILE A 81 0.29 -3.49 -10.73
N LEU A 82 0.90 -4.02 -11.79
CA LEU A 82 0.82 -3.46 -13.15
C LEU A 82 -0.62 -3.41 -13.68
N ASN A 83 -1.48 -4.26 -13.16
CA ASN A 83 -2.92 -4.30 -13.47
C ASN A 83 -3.78 -3.43 -12.55
N CYS A 84 -3.19 -2.74 -11.59
CA CYS A 84 -3.88 -1.86 -10.64
C CYS A 84 -3.96 -0.41 -11.15
N GLY A 85 -4.88 0.33 -10.58
CA GLY A 85 -5.03 1.75 -10.92
C GLY A 85 -4.30 2.69 -9.97
N ALA A 86 -4.02 2.21 -8.77
CA ALA A 86 -3.25 2.89 -7.73
C ALA A 86 -2.77 1.85 -6.73
N VAL A 87 -1.71 2.17 -6.00
CA VAL A 87 -1.20 1.38 -4.89
C VAL A 87 -1.02 2.30 -3.70
N VAL A 88 -1.77 2.06 -2.63
CA VAL A 88 -1.60 2.80 -1.37
C VAL A 88 -0.44 2.17 -0.59
N LEU A 89 0.49 3.00 -0.17
CA LEU A 89 1.67 2.61 0.60
C LEU A 89 1.50 3.04 2.06
N PHE A 90 1.77 2.12 2.97
CA PHE A 90 1.70 2.29 4.41
C PHE A 90 3.07 2.05 4.99
N GLY A 91 3.77 3.11 5.35
CA GLY A 91 5.10 3.06 5.97
C GLY A 91 5.03 3.32 7.46
N MET A 92 5.96 2.75 8.21
CA MET A 92 6.09 2.98 9.64
C MET A 92 7.51 3.41 9.97
N LYS A 93 7.63 4.57 10.63
CA LYS A 93 8.92 5.07 11.13
C LYS A 93 9.44 4.20 12.27
N ILE A 94 10.76 4.11 12.41
CA ILE A 94 11.37 3.48 13.58
C ILE A 94 11.32 4.49 14.72
N SER A 95 10.33 4.34 15.59
CA SER A 95 10.17 5.21 16.76
C SER A 95 9.68 4.38 17.95
N PRO A 96 10.57 3.92 18.84
CA PRO A 96 10.17 3.21 20.06
C PRO A 96 9.26 4.08 20.91
N LEU A 97 8.18 3.49 21.44
CA LEU A 97 7.19 4.23 22.23
C LEU A 97 7.61 4.45 23.70
N GLY A 98 8.74 3.90 24.13
CA GLY A 98 9.23 4.06 25.51
C GLY A 98 8.41 3.34 26.58
N LEU A 99 7.64 2.31 26.19
CA LEU A 99 6.76 1.58 27.11
C LEU A 99 7.47 0.52 27.94
N ASN A 100 8.70 0.14 27.59
CA ASN A 100 9.45 -0.95 28.21
C ASN A 100 8.62 -2.24 28.38
N CYS A 101 7.78 -2.55 27.36
CA CYS A 101 6.79 -3.62 27.44
C CYS A 101 7.36 -5.03 27.22
N GLY A 102 8.61 -5.14 26.82
CA GLY A 102 9.27 -6.43 26.53
C GLY A 102 8.80 -7.15 25.27
N ALA A 103 7.72 -6.71 24.60
CA ALA A 103 7.10 -7.43 23.50
C ALA A 103 7.99 -7.58 22.23
N CYS A 104 9.03 -6.78 22.09
CA CYS A 104 10.04 -6.91 21.04
C CYS A 104 11.25 -7.80 21.44
N GLY A 105 11.18 -8.45 22.61
CA GLY A 105 12.24 -9.35 23.12
C GLY A 105 13.35 -8.66 23.94
N PHE A 106 13.25 -7.34 24.17
CA PHE A 106 14.19 -6.58 25.00
C PHE A 106 13.49 -6.06 26.26
N ALA A 107 14.17 -6.08 27.41
CA ALA A 107 13.56 -5.67 28.70
C ALA A 107 13.19 -4.19 28.69
N THR A 108 14.01 -3.34 28.09
CA THR A 108 13.75 -1.92 27.93
C THR A 108 13.85 -1.46 26.49
N CYS A 109 13.18 -0.35 26.16
CA CYS A 109 13.27 0.25 24.83
C CYS A 109 14.68 0.79 24.51
N GLY A 110 15.46 1.14 25.55
CA GLY A 110 16.83 1.64 25.41
C GLY A 110 17.84 0.55 25.01
N GLU A 111 17.61 -0.70 25.40
CA GLU A 111 18.45 -1.86 25.05
C GLU A 111 18.22 -2.34 23.61
N LYS A 112 17.09 -1.96 23.02
CA LYS A 112 16.71 -2.41 21.68
C LYS A 112 17.60 -1.77 20.61
N PRO A 113 18.25 -2.55 19.73
CA PRO A 113 19.00 -2.02 18.59
C PRO A 113 18.11 -1.16 17.69
N LYS A 114 18.67 -0.10 17.10
CA LYS A 114 17.92 0.86 16.27
C LYS A 114 17.26 0.23 15.04
N ASN A 115 17.84 -0.83 14.51
CA ASN A 115 17.33 -1.57 13.33
C ASN A 115 16.23 -2.59 13.67
N VAL A 116 15.93 -2.83 14.94
CA VAL A 116 14.84 -3.72 15.36
C VAL A 116 13.55 -2.92 15.46
N PRO A 117 12.45 -3.30 14.79
CA PRO A 117 11.18 -2.60 14.90
C PRO A 117 10.59 -2.66 16.32
N CYS A 118 9.86 -1.63 16.71
CA CYS A 118 9.02 -1.69 17.90
C CYS A 118 7.80 -2.57 17.62
N PHE A 119 7.44 -3.45 18.55
CA PHE A 119 6.25 -4.29 18.42
C PHE A 119 4.98 -3.47 18.14
N PHE A 120 4.77 -2.39 18.91
CA PHE A 120 3.59 -1.55 18.70
C PHE A 120 3.60 -0.82 17.37
N ASN A 121 4.75 -0.44 16.83
CA ASN A 121 4.80 0.15 15.47
C ASN A 121 4.34 -0.87 14.41
N ALA A 122 4.74 -2.13 14.53
CA ALA A 122 4.28 -3.18 13.62
C ALA A 122 2.78 -3.46 13.80
N ASN A 123 2.30 -3.50 15.04
CA ASN A 123 0.89 -3.67 15.38
C ASN A 123 0.04 -2.51 14.81
N ASP A 124 0.46 -1.26 15.04
CA ASP A 124 -0.23 -0.06 14.56
C ASP A 124 -0.30 -0.01 13.02
N LEU A 125 0.77 -0.46 12.33
CA LEU A 125 0.78 -0.62 10.87
C LEU A 125 -0.27 -1.63 10.42
N GLY A 126 -0.37 -2.78 11.13
CA GLY A 126 -1.37 -3.80 10.86
C GLY A 126 -2.81 -3.30 11.06
N ILE A 127 -3.07 -2.56 12.15
CA ILE A 127 -4.38 -1.94 12.42
C ILE A 127 -4.73 -0.91 11.33
N ALA A 128 -3.78 -0.07 10.95
CA ALA A 128 -3.98 0.97 9.95
C ALA A 128 -4.33 0.39 8.56
N ILE A 129 -3.56 -0.59 8.09
CA ILE A 129 -3.83 -1.22 6.79
C ILE A 129 -5.09 -2.09 6.82
N GLY A 130 -5.40 -2.73 7.96
CA GLY A 130 -6.64 -3.47 8.17
C GLY A 130 -7.87 -2.56 8.06
N SER A 131 -7.83 -1.38 8.67
CA SER A 131 -8.87 -0.36 8.57
C SER A 131 -9.07 0.10 7.11
N ALA A 132 -7.98 0.35 6.38
CA ALA A 132 -8.04 0.71 4.97
C ALA A 132 -8.58 -0.42 4.09
N ALA A 133 -8.17 -1.67 4.33
CA ALA A 133 -8.64 -2.83 3.57
C ALA A 133 -10.13 -3.10 3.80
N SER A 134 -10.62 -2.93 5.02
CA SER A 134 -12.05 -3.01 5.34
C SER A 134 -12.86 -1.98 4.54
N LEU A 135 -12.43 -0.71 4.55
CA LEU A 135 -13.10 0.33 3.77
C LEU A 135 -13.02 0.07 2.25
N ALA A 136 -11.92 -0.51 1.74
CA ALA A 136 -11.82 -0.90 0.33
C ALA A 136 -12.88 -1.93 -0.04
N ALA A 137 -13.14 -2.91 0.83
CA ALA A 137 -14.19 -3.91 0.63
C ALA A 137 -15.59 -3.27 0.61
N ASP A 138 -15.88 -2.34 1.53
CA ASP A 138 -17.14 -1.59 1.56
C ASP A 138 -17.36 -0.77 0.27
N LEU A 139 -16.29 -0.21 -0.27
CA LEU A 139 -16.29 0.53 -1.54
C LEU A 139 -16.28 -0.36 -2.80
N ARG A 140 -16.36 -1.69 -2.63
CA ARG A 140 -16.31 -2.67 -3.74
C ARG A 140 -15.02 -2.59 -4.56
N VAL A 141 -13.91 -2.21 -3.94
CA VAL A 141 -12.59 -2.17 -4.56
C VAL A 141 -11.85 -3.46 -4.24
N ASP A 142 -11.46 -4.19 -5.27
CA ASP A 142 -10.63 -5.38 -5.11
C ASP A 142 -9.22 -4.98 -4.68
N SER A 143 -8.71 -5.61 -3.64
CA SER A 143 -7.44 -5.26 -3.03
C SER A 143 -6.80 -6.47 -2.33
N ARG A 144 -5.50 -6.39 -2.10
CA ARG A 144 -4.73 -7.39 -1.37
C ARG A 144 -3.59 -6.71 -0.61
N VAL A 145 -3.41 -7.03 0.66
CA VAL A 145 -2.24 -6.58 1.42
C VAL A 145 -0.99 -7.26 0.87
N MET A 146 0.00 -6.47 0.45
CA MET A 146 1.25 -6.94 -0.12
C MET A 146 2.46 -6.38 0.63
N PHE A 147 3.25 -7.26 1.26
CA PHE A 147 4.56 -6.87 1.79
C PHE A 147 5.62 -6.84 0.67
N SER A 148 5.43 -7.63 -0.37
CA SER A 148 6.30 -7.72 -1.54
C SER A 148 6.57 -6.35 -2.19
N VAL A 149 5.53 -5.55 -2.36
CA VAL A 149 5.60 -4.16 -2.83
C VAL A 149 6.40 -3.30 -1.84
N GLY A 150 6.17 -3.47 -0.55
CA GLY A 150 6.90 -2.74 0.50
C GLY A 150 8.41 -3.00 0.46
N GLN A 151 8.83 -4.23 0.14
CA GLN A 151 10.25 -4.56 -0.04
C GLN A 151 10.88 -3.80 -1.20
N ALA A 152 10.17 -3.66 -2.33
CA ALA A 152 10.65 -2.89 -3.47
C ALA A 152 10.72 -1.38 -3.16
N VAL A 153 9.68 -0.83 -2.49
CA VAL A 153 9.64 0.57 -2.06
C VAL A 153 10.81 0.93 -1.14
N LEU A 154 11.14 0.06 -0.19
CA LEU A 154 12.31 0.23 0.68
C LEU A 154 13.62 0.12 -0.10
N ALA A 155 13.75 -0.85 -1.01
CA ALA A 155 14.94 -1.03 -1.83
C ALA A 155 15.18 0.14 -2.80
N LEU A 156 14.12 0.79 -3.27
CA LEU A 156 14.16 2.03 -4.09
C LEU A 156 14.34 3.30 -3.26
N ASN A 157 14.39 3.18 -1.92
CA ASN A 157 14.48 4.32 -1.01
C ASN A 157 13.37 5.38 -1.20
N MET A 158 12.17 4.95 -1.62
CA MET A 158 11.03 5.85 -1.84
C MET A 158 10.38 6.35 -0.55
N MET A 159 10.59 5.65 0.58
CA MET A 159 10.11 6.03 1.92
C MET A 159 11.26 5.90 2.92
N PRO A 160 12.28 6.79 2.86
CA PRO A 160 13.55 6.62 3.56
C PRO A 160 13.42 6.67 5.09
N GLU A 161 12.39 7.33 5.61
CA GLU A 161 12.12 7.41 7.04
C GLU A 161 11.44 6.16 7.62
N CYS A 162 11.04 5.20 6.77
CA CYS A 162 10.31 4.01 7.17
C CYS A 162 11.20 2.78 7.22
N SER A 163 11.00 1.94 8.23
CA SER A 163 11.66 0.62 8.34
C SER A 163 10.77 -0.53 7.88
N MET A 164 9.48 -0.30 7.86
CA MET A 164 8.48 -1.26 7.42
C MET A 164 7.53 -0.57 6.45
N VAL A 165 7.25 -1.22 5.33
CA VAL A 165 6.27 -0.76 4.36
C VAL A 165 5.41 -1.93 3.94
N LEU A 166 4.10 -1.74 3.98
CA LEU A 166 3.09 -2.60 3.39
C LEU A 166 2.34 -1.83 2.31
N ALA A 167 1.70 -2.52 1.40
CA ALA A 167 0.95 -1.90 0.32
C ALA A 167 -0.44 -2.50 0.17
N LEU A 168 -1.35 -1.69 -0.33
CA LEU A 168 -2.70 -2.09 -0.73
C LEU A 168 -2.93 -1.65 -2.17
N PRO A 169 -2.63 -2.49 -3.17
CA PRO A 169 -2.98 -2.25 -4.56
C PRO A 169 -4.50 -2.24 -4.74
N LEU A 170 -5.00 -1.34 -5.59
CA LEU A 170 -6.42 -1.12 -5.81
C LEU A 170 -6.81 -1.45 -7.25
N ALA A 171 -7.73 -2.40 -7.41
CA ALA A 171 -8.28 -2.77 -8.70
C ALA A 171 -9.81 -2.59 -8.72
N VAL A 172 -10.32 -2.00 -9.80
CA VAL A 172 -11.75 -1.85 -10.07
C VAL A 172 -12.03 -2.51 -11.41
N LYS A 173 -12.27 -3.83 -11.36
CA LYS A 173 -12.46 -4.69 -12.53
C LYS A 173 -13.61 -5.66 -12.27
N GLY A 174 -14.23 -6.19 -13.33
CA GLY A 174 -15.30 -7.18 -13.21
C GLY A 174 -14.83 -8.57 -12.75
N LYS A 175 -13.52 -8.79 -12.71
CA LYS A 175 -12.88 -10.04 -12.27
C LYS A 175 -11.74 -9.70 -11.30
N SER A 176 -11.61 -10.45 -10.20
CA SER A 176 -10.50 -10.29 -9.26
C SER A 176 -9.18 -10.64 -9.92
N ILE A 177 -8.22 -9.71 -9.83
CA ILE A 177 -6.87 -9.91 -10.38
C ILE A 177 -5.90 -10.54 -9.36
N PHE A 178 -6.29 -10.56 -8.09
CA PHE A 178 -5.42 -11.02 -7.01
C PHE A 178 -5.64 -12.50 -6.64
N PHE A 179 -6.86 -12.99 -6.80
CA PHE A 179 -7.27 -14.32 -6.32
C PHE A 179 -7.72 -15.26 -7.43
N ASP A 180 -7.93 -14.77 -8.66
CA ASP A 180 -8.20 -15.61 -9.82
C ASP A 180 -6.92 -16.37 -10.20
N ARG A 181 -6.86 -17.61 -9.77
CA ARG A 181 -5.82 -18.55 -10.18
C ARG A 181 -6.27 -19.26 -11.47
N LYS A 182 -5.36 -19.30 -12.45
CA LYS A 182 -5.53 -20.15 -13.63
C LYS A 182 -5.32 -21.61 -13.26
#